data_cdb75d514581a3da185dec4f559633ab
#
_entry.id   cdb75d514581a3da185dec4f559633ab
#
_cell.length_a   1.000
_cell.length_b   1.000
_cell.length_c   1.000
_cell.angle_alpha   90.00
_cell.angle_beta   90.00
_cell.angle_gamma   90.00
#
_symmetry.space_group_name_H-M   'P 1'
#
loop_
_entity.id
_entity.type
_entity.pdbx_description
1 polymer ?
#
loop_
_entity_poly.entity_id
_entity_poly.type
_entity_poly.pdbx_seq_one_letter_code
_entity_poly.pdbx_strand_id
1 'polypeptide(L)'
;ADPRHEVVTGSVTDADRVWSAMRDIEVVLHTGEPPSQLPDDELARDQMLLDLATRGTHVLCKAAVEAGVKRVVYGSTLDLFEPYPDDVYISEMWKPQPAPHMVTMSRYLGELTCREFARDFHISMTALRLGRLVREDEVAGQDADLLWLDPRDAARAFAGTLSRDTSQSPVWSSRWALYHVCALPPNPKYLIAAATGAIGFEPQHNFAANWKAD
;
A
#
# COMPACT_ATOMS: atom_id res chain seq x y z
N ALA A 1 -20.57 -2.74 16.45
CA ALA A 1 -19.32 -2.00 16.26
C ALA A 1 -18.63 -1.87 17.62
N ASP A 2 -17.32 -1.96 17.67
CA ASP A 2 -16.55 -1.69 18.88
C ASP A 2 -16.73 -0.20 19.26
N PRO A 3 -17.14 0.13 20.49
CA PRO A 3 -17.39 1.53 20.89
C PRO A 3 -16.14 2.42 20.85
N ARG A 4 -14.97 1.82 20.65
CA ARG A 4 -13.70 2.54 20.45
C ARG A 4 -13.46 3.00 19.01
N HIS A 5 -14.31 2.57 18.07
CA HIS A 5 -14.18 2.91 16.66
C HIS A 5 -15.23 3.96 16.27
N GLU A 6 -14.77 5.10 15.80
CA GLU A 6 -15.60 6.10 15.12
C GLU A 6 -15.58 5.80 13.62
N VAL A 7 -16.77 5.81 13.00
CA VAL A 7 -16.92 5.60 11.55
C VAL A 7 -17.36 6.91 10.90
N VAL A 8 -16.49 7.45 10.05
CA VAL A 8 -16.81 8.63 9.22
C VAL A 8 -17.04 8.17 7.79
N THR A 9 -18.27 8.32 7.31
CA THR A 9 -18.65 7.95 5.93
C THR A 9 -18.46 9.15 4.99
N GLY A 10 -17.75 8.92 3.87
CA GLY A 10 -17.51 9.96 2.85
C GLY A 10 -16.51 9.51 1.81
N SER A 11 -16.31 10.35 0.79
CA SER A 11 -15.25 10.14 -0.20
C SER A 11 -13.94 10.77 0.27
N VAL A 12 -12.81 10.13 -0.04
CA VAL A 12 -11.48 10.73 0.15
C VAL A 12 -11.25 11.97 -0.71
N THR A 13 -12.12 12.22 -1.69
CA THR A 13 -12.08 13.44 -2.52
C THR A 13 -12.88 14.60 -1.92
N ASP A 14 -13.62 14.37 -0.83
CA ASP A 14 -14.34 15.39 -0.08
C ASP A 14 -13.41 15.99 1.00
N ALA A 15 -12.85 17.15 0.72
CA ALA A 15 -11.85 17.78 1.57
C ALA A 15 -12.37 18.06 2.99
N ASP A 16 -13.62 18.51 3.14
CA ASP A 16 -14.20 18.86 4.45
C ASP A 16 -14.37 17.60 5.33
N ARG A 17 -14.82 16.51 4.71
CA ARG A 17 -14.97 15.21 5.38
C ARG A 17 -13.62 14.63 5.80
N VAL A 18 -12.65 14.63 4.89
CA VAL A 18 -11.30 14.13 5.17
C VAL A 18 -10.65 14.98 6.26
N TRP A 19 -10.75 16.31 6.19
CA TRP A 19 -10.18 17.19 7.19
C TRP A 19 -10.81 16.97 8.59
N SER A 20 -12.12 16.79 8.63
CA SER A 20 -12.83 16.48 9.89
C SER A 20 -12.37 15.14 10.49
N ALA A 21 -12.08 14.13 9.66
CA ALA A 21 -11.61 12.82 10.11
C ALA A 21 -10.15 12.84 10.59
N MET A 22 -9.36 13.88 10.29
CA MET A 22 -7.94 13.98 10.68
C MET A 22 -7.73 14.58 12.06
N ARG A 23 -8.79 15.00 12.77
CA ARG A 23 -8.64 15.61 14.10
C ARG A 23 -8.15 14.59 15.11
N ASP A 24 -7.10 14.98 15.86
CA ASP A 24 -6.49 14.15 16.91
C ASP A 24 -5.95 12.80 16.43
N ILE A 25 -5.64 12.70 15.13
CA ILE A 25 -5.06 11.51 14.51
C ILE A 25 -3.53 11.65 14.46
N GLU A 26 -2.82 10.63 14.91
CA GLU A 26 -1.35 10.56 14.83
C GLU A 26 -0.84 9.81 13.60
N VAL A 27 -1.61 8.82 13.14
CA VAL A 27 -1.24 7.94 12.02
C VAL A 27 -2.43 7.72 11.11
N VAL A 28 -2.22 7.80 9.82
CA VAL A 28 -3.20 7.43 8.79
C VAL A 28 -2.74 6.17 8.08
N LEU A 29 -3.61 5.18 8.02
CA LEU A 29 -3.45 4.00 7.16
C LEU A 29 -4.38 4.15 5.96
N HIS A 30 -3.81 4.52 4.82
CA HIS A 30 -4.53 4.67 3.56
C HIS A 30 -4.37 3.41 2.72
N THR A 31 -5.29 2.46 2.84
CA THR A 31 -5.22 1.19 2.12
C THR A 31 -5.42 1.36 0.61
N GLY A 32 -6.01 2.48 0.20
CA GLY A 32 -6.24 2.80 -1.21
C GLY A 32 -7.30 1.92 -1.87
N GLU A 33 -8.10 1.16 -1.10
CA GLU A 33 -9.14 0.32 -1.68
C GLU A 33 -10.22 1.15 -2.38
N PRO A 34 -10.63 0.77 -3.61
CA PRO A 34 -11.75 1.40 -4.27
C PRO A 34 -13.08 1.02 -3.58
N PRO A 35 -14.16 1.78 -3.81
CA PRO A 35 -15.48 1.40 -3.35
C PRO A 35 -15.87 0.01 -3.86
N SER A 36 -16.67 -0.72 -3.08
CA SER A 36 -17.18 -2.04 -3.47
C SER A 36 -18.09 -2.00 -4.71
N GLN A 37 -18.67 -0.86 -5.01
CA GLN A 37 -19.48 -0.63 -6.21
C GLN A 37 -18.73 0.36 -7.13
N LEU A 38 -18.27 -0.13 -8.24
CA LEU A 38 -17.66 0.66 -9.31
C LEU A 38 -18.66 0.82 -10.46
N PRO A 39 -18.57 1.90 -11.25
CA PRO A 39 -19.36 2.04 -12.47
C PRO A 39 -19.17 0.87 -13.43
N ASP A 40 -20.25 0.45 -14.09
CA ASP A 40 -20.19 -0.58 -15.15
C ASP A 40 -19.48 -0.05 -16.40
N ASP A 41 -19.66 1.23 -16.71
CA ASP A 41 -18.98 1.90 -17.81
C ASP A 41 -17.47 2.01 -17.52
N GLU A 42 -16.67 1.53 -18.45
CA GLU A 42 -15.22 1.44 -18.30
C GLU A 42 -14.57 2.82 -18.09
N LEU A 43 -14.97 3.83 -18.89
CA LEU A 43 -14.40 5.17 -18.80
C LEU A 43 -14.76 5.83 -17.45
N ALA A 44 -16.02 5.69 -17.01
CA ALA A 44 -16.46 6.22 -15.72
C ALA A 44 -15.77 5.53 -14.55
N ARG A 45 -15.54 4.22 -14.64
CA ARG A 45 -14.77 3.45 -13.67
C ARG A 45 -13.33 3.92 -13.59
N ASP A 46 -12.67 4.08 -14.73
CA ASP A 46 -11.28 4.53 -14.81
C ASP A 46 -11.10 5.96 -14.27
N GLN A 47 -12.04 6.86 -14.60
CA GLN A 47 -12.07 8.20 -14.03
C GLN A 47 -12.21 8.19 -12.51
N MET A 48 -13.09 7.34 -11.98
CA MET A 48 -13.27 7.20 -10.54
C MET A 48 -12.01 6.68 -9.86
N LEU A 49 -11.39 5.64 -10.39
CA LEU A 49 -10.17 5.06 -9.83
C LEU A 49 -9.02 6.08 -9.84
N LEU A 50 -8.85 6.79 -10.94
CA LEU A 50 -7.85 7.83 -11.07
C LEU A 50 -8.09 8.97 -10.08
N ASP A 51 -9.32 9.43 -9.97
CA ASP A 51 -9.70 10.54 -9.09
C ASP A 51 -9.49 10.19 -7.61
N LEU A 52 -9.89 8.99 -7.20
CA LEU A 52 -9.66 8.50 -5.83
C LEU A 52 -8.17 8.39 -5.50
N ALA A 53 -7.37 7.84 -6.42
CA ALA A 53 -5.96 7.59 -6.17
C ALA A 53 -5.08 8.85 -6.28
N THR A 54 -5.44 9.82 -7.12
CA THR A 54 -4.67 11.06 -7.30
C THR A 54 -5.22 12.18 -6.44
N ARG A 55 -6.39 12.73 -6.78
CA ARG A 55 -7.02 13.81 -6.04
C ARG A 55 -7.34 13.40 -4.61
N GLY A 56 -7.90 12.20 -4.41
CA GLY A 56 -8.24 11.69 -3.07
C GLY A 56 -7.02 11.54 -2.18
N THR A 57 -5.95 10.92 -2.69
CA THR A 57 -4.68 10.81 -1.95
C THR A 57 -4.06 12.17 -1.67
N HIS A 58 -4.12 13.12 -2.63
CA HIS A 58 -3.64 14.47 -2.43
C HIS A 58 -4.41 15.19 -1.32
N VAL A 59 -5.76 15.13 -1.35
CA VAL A 59 -6.64 15.72 -0.32
C VAL A 59 -6.33 15.14 1.06
N LEU A 60 -6.20 13.81 1.13
CA LEU A 60 -5.85 13.11 2.37
C LEU A 60 -4.48 13.54 2.91
N CYS A 61 -3.45 13.55 2.08
CA CYS A 61 -2.11 13.96 2.48
C CYS A 61 -2.06 15.44 2.91
N LYS A 62 -2.78 16.32 2.19
CA LYS A 62 -2.88 17.73 2.56
C LYS A 62 -3.56 17.91 3.91
N ALA A 63 -4.70 17.27 4.13
CA ALA A 63 -5.41 17.32 5.41
C ALA A 63 -4.54 16.75 6.54
N ALA A 64 -3.82 15.66 6.30
CA ALA A 64 -2.91 15.06 7.28
C ALA A 64 -1.79 16.05 7.68
N VAL A 65 -1.18 16.74 6.73
CA VAL A 65 -0.16 17.77 7.01
C VAL A 65 -0.75 18.93 7.81
N GLU A 66 -1.90 19.47 7.41
CA GLU A 66 -2.56 20.60 8.08
C GLU A 66 -3.04 20.25 9.49
N ALA A 67 -3.45 19.01 9.73
CA ALA A 67 -3.85 18.51 11.04
C ALA A 67 -2.65 18.12 11.94
N GLY A 68 -1.43 18.13 11.42
CA GLY A 68 -0.22 17.77 12.18
C GLY A 68 -0.05 16.26 12.36
N VAL A 69 -0.67 15.45 11.50
CA VAL A 69 -0.44 13.99 11.44
C VAL A 69 1.03 13.72 11.15
N LYS A 70 1.64 12.83 11.91
CA LYS A 70 3.07 12.54 11.80
C LYS A 70 3.41 11.47 10.78
N ARG A 71 2.49 10.54 10.53
CA ARG A 71 2.74 9.34 9.74
C ARG A 71 1.56 9.02 8.84
N VAL A 72 1.87 8.73 7.58
CA VAL A 72 0.91 8.16 6.63
C VAL A 72 1.50 6.89 6.04
N VAL A 73 0.73 5.81 6.01
CA VAL A 73 1.09 4.54 5.38
C VAL A 73 0.15 4.32 4.21
N TYR A 74 0.71 4.14 3.03
CA TYR A 74 -0.03 3.96 1.78
C TYR A 74 0.06 2.52 1.27
N GLY A 75 -1.06 1.90 0.97
CA GLY A 75 -1.13 0.60 0.31
C GLY A 75 -0.98 0.74 -1.21
N SER A 76 0.19 0.39 -1.72
CA SER A 76 0.50 0.25 -3.15
C SER A 76 0.43 -1.23 -3.57
N THR A 77 0.91 -1.60 -4.76
CA THR A 77 0.84 -2.97 -5.27
C THR A 77 2.15 -3.44 -5.89
N LEU A 78 2.44 -4.74 -5.84
CA LEU A 78 3.52 -5.40 -6.57
C LEU A 78 3.17 -5.69 -8.04
N ASP A 79 1.91 -5.56 -8.46
CA ASP A 79 1.52 -5.65 -9.88
C ASP A 79 2.26 -4.64 -10.78
N LEU A 80 2.89 -3.62 -10.17
CA LEU A 80 3.80 -2.68 -10.84
C LEU A 80 4.98 -3.35 -11.54
N PHE A 81 5.28 -4.59 -11.18
CA PHE A 81 6.41 -5.36 -11.69
C PHE A 81 5.98 -6.62 -12.44
N GLU A 82 4.69 -6.80 -12.68
CA GLU A 82 4.16 -7.95 -13.42
C GLU A 82 4.85 -8.17 -14.79
N PRO A 83 5.19 -7.11 -15.57
CA PRO A 83 5.85 -7.28 -16.87
C PRO A 83 7.28 -7.83 -16.80
N TYR A 84 7.91 -7.85 -15.65
CA TYR A 84 9.25 -8.43 -15.50
C TYR A 84 9.19 -9.96 -15.45
N PRO A 85 10.18 -10.68 -16.00
CA PRO A 85 10.27 -12.14 -15.93
C PRO A 85 10.22 -12.67 -14.49
N ASP A 86 9.78 -13.91 -14.31
CA ASP A 86 9.64 -14.50 -12.97
C ASP A 86 10.97 -15.04 -12.40
N ASP A 87 12.00 -15.16 -13.22
CA ASP A 87 13.34 -15.63 -12.87
C ASP A 87 14.29 -14.51 -12.41
N VAL A 88 13.77 -13.30 -12.16
CA VAL A 88 14.56 -12.18 -11.64
C VAL A 88 14.21 -11.85 -10.18
N TYR A 89 15.17 -11.27 -9.46
CA TYR A 89 14.99 -10.82 -8.09
C TYR A 89 14.76 -9.32 -8.06
N ILE A 90 13.53 -8.89 -7.72
CA ILE A 90 13.12 -7.49 -7.74
C ILE A 90 13.16 -6.92 -6.32
N SER A 91 13.97 -5.88 -6.14
CA SER A 91 14.01 -5.06 -4.93
C SER A 91 13.26 -3.74 -5.13
N GLU A 92 13.10 -2.97 -4.06
CA GLU A 92 12.46 -1.65 -4.07
C GLU A 92 13.16 -0.63 -4.97
N MET A 93 14.43 -0.90 -5.34
CA MET A 93 15.22 -0.04 -6.23
C MET A 93 14.87 -0.21 -7.71
N TRP A 94 14.13 -1.26 -8.08
CA TRP A 94 13.74 -1.50 -9.46
C TRP A 94 12.70 -0.48 -9.91
N LYS A 95 12.80 -0.08 -11.18
CA LYS A 95 11.85 0.86 -11.78
C LYS A 95 10.50 0.15 -12.00
N PRO A 96 9.38 0.67 -11.48
CA PRO A 96 8.05 0.16 -11.81
C PRO A 96 7.75 0.25 -13.30
N GLN A 97 7.05 -0.76 -13.82
CA GLN A 97 6.52 -0.81 -15.18
C GLN A 97 5.01 -1.13 -15.14
N PRO A 98 4.18 -0.20 -14.59
CA PRO A 98 2.76 -0.47 -14.47
C PRO A 98 2.13 -0.72 -15.84
N ALA A 99 1.26 -1.73 -15.92
CA ALA A 99 0.41 -1.89 -17.07
C ALA A 99 -0.49 -0.65 -17.25
N PRO A 100 -0.90 -0.30 -18.49
CA PRO A 100 -1.68 0.91 -18.74
C PRO A 100 -3.14 0.82 -18.30
N HIS A 101 -3.55 -0.24 -17.58
CA HIS A 101 -4.88 -0.29 -17.01
C HIS A 101 -4.96 0.46 -15.67
N MET A 102 -6.12 1.05 -15.40
CA MET A 102 -6.25 2.08 -14.37
C MET A 102 -6.08 1.55 -12.94
N VAL A 103 -6.37 0.29 -12.67
CA VAL A 103 -6.20 -0.29 -11.33
C VAL A 103 -4.75 -0.22 -10.86
N THR A 104 -3.81 -0.67 -11.70
CA THR A 104 -2.37 -0.65 -11.36
C THR A 104 -1.80 0.77 -11.45
N MET A 105 -2.16 1.50 -12.53
CA MET A 105 -1.67 2.86 -12.75
C MET A 105 -2.08 3.80 -11.62
N SER A 106 -3.32 3.75 -11.15
CA SER A 106 -3.83 4.60 -10.08
C SER A 106 -3.07 4.37 -8.77
N ARG A 107 -2.76 3.12 -8.41
CA ARG A 107 -1.95 2.79 -7.23
C ARG A 107 -0.57 3.43 -7.30
N TYR A 108 0.08 3.38 -8.45
CA TYR A 108 1.39 4.01 -8.66
C TYR A 108 1.35 5.53 -8.54
N LEU A 109 0.32 6.16 -9.10
CA LEU A 109 0.15 7.62 -8.99
C LEU A 109 -0.09 8.07 -7.54
N GLY A 110 -0.85 7.31 -6.76
CA GLY A 110 -1.01 7.56 -5.33
C GLY A 110 0.30 7.40 -4.55
N GLU A 111 1.11 6.38 -4.87
CA GLU A 111 2.45 6.19 -4.29
C GLU A 111 3.35 7.41 -4.57
N LEU A 112 3.38 7.89 -5.82
CA LEU A 112 4.14 9.07 -6.20
C LEU A 112 3.65 10.32 -5.46
N THR A 113 2.34 10.49 -5.30
CA THR A 113 1.76 11.60 -4.52
C THR A 113 2.29 11.58 -3.09
N CYS A 114 2.24 10.46 -2.40
CA CYS A 114 2.77 10.33 -1.04
C CYS A 114 4.27 10.66 -0.96
N ARG A 115 5.06 10.22 -1.93
CA ARG A 115 6.51 10.52 -1.99
C ARG A 115 6.78 12.03 -2.09
N GLU A 116 6.03 12.74 -2.92
CA GLU A 116 6.20 14.19 -3.07
C GLU A 116 5.82 14.94 -1.78
N PHE A 117 4.79 14.49 -1.05
CA PHE A 117 4.47 15.05 0.27
C PHE A 117 5.58 14.81 1.29
N ALA A 118 6.21 13.63 1.32
CA ALA A 118 7.37 13.38 2.18
C ALA A 118 8.56 14.30 1.85
N ARG A 119 8.72 14.69 0.55
CA ARG A 119 9.78 15.61 0.13
C ARG A 119 9.52 17.01 0.66
N ASP A 120 8.31 17.52 0.53
CA ASP A 120 8.01 18.93 0.74
C ASP A 120 7.56 19.25 2.18
N PHE A 121 7.10 18.24 2.95
CA PHE A 121 6.55 18.44 4.30
C PHE A 121 7.25 17.57 5.34
N HIS A 122 7.19 17.99 6.61
CA HIS A 122 7.67 17.24 7.77
C HIS A 122 6.66 16.16 8.18
N ILE A 123 6.49 15.15 7.34
CA ILE A 123 5.62 14.00 7.56
C ILE A 123 6.33 12.72 7.14
N SER A 124 6.19 11.66 7.92
CA SER A 124 6.73 10.34 7.59
C SER A 124 5.75 9.61 6.68
N MET A 125 6.17 9.29 5.46
CA MET A 125 5.38 8.55 4.48
C MET A 125 6.01 7.18 4.25
N THR A 126 5.20 6.13 4.31
CA THR A 126 5.62 4.76 3.99
C THR A 126 4.66 4.17 2.98
N ALA A 127 5.17 3.70 1.84
CA ALA A 127 4.39 2.91 0.91
C ALA A 127 4.70 1.41 1.10
N LEU A 128 3.65 0.60 1.17
CA LEU A 128 3.73 -0.85 1.17
C LEU A 128 3.25 -1.35 -0.20
N ARG A 129 4.14 -1.87 -1.03
CA ARG A 129 3.78 -2.57 -2.27
C ARG A 129 3.34 -3.97 -1.90
N LEU A 130 2.04 -4.14 -1.79
CA LEU A 130 1.40 -5.38 -1.37
C LEU A 130 1.30 -6.36 -2.53
N GLY A 131 1.48 -7.63 -2.23
CA GLY A 131 1.03 -8.71 -3.10
C GLY A 131 -0.49 -8.76 -3.23
N ARG A 132 -1.00 -9.67 -4.07
CA ARG A 132 -2.42 -9.92 -4.24
C ARG A 132 -2.99 -10.58 -3.01
N LEU A 133 -3.97 -9.95 -2.38
CA LEU A 133 -4.56 -10.41 -1.14
C LEU A 133 -5.43 -11.65 -1.38
N VAL A 134 -5.00 -12.77 -0.82
CA VAL A 134 -5.71 -14.04 -0.86
C VAL A 134 -5.45 -14.81 0.43
N ARG A 135 -6.45 -15.48 0.96
CA ARG A 135 -6.27 -16.30 2.16
C ARG A 135 -5.63 -17.65 1.78
N GLU A 136 -4.58 -18.03 2.50
CA GLU A 136 -3.87 -19.29 2.28
C GLU A 136 -4.80 -20.51 2.33
N ASP A 137 -5.79 -20.48 3.23
CA ASP A 137 -6.77 -21.55 3.39
C ASP A 137 -7.83 -21.60 2.26
N GLU A 138 -7.96 -20.57 1.46
CA GLU A 138 -8.94 -20.49 0.34
C GLU A 138 -8.36 -20.95 -1.01
N VAL A 139 -7.05 -21.06 -1.13
CA VAL A 139 -6.36 -21.39 -2.40
C VAL A 139 -5.71 -22.77 -2.41
N ALA A 140 -6.05 -23.63 -1.47
CA ALA A 140 -5.52 -24.99 -1.41
C ALA A 140 -5.78 -25.74 -2.74
N GLY A 141 -4.71 -26.29 -3.35
CA GLY A 141 -4.77 -27.03 -4.61
C GLY A 141 -4.79 -26.17 -5.88
N GLN A 142 -4.72 -24.85 -5.77
CA GLN A 142 -4.49 -23.97 -6.93
C GLN A 142 -2.99 -23.91 -7.25
N ASP A 143 -2.66 -23.57 -8.50
CA ASP A 143 -1.28 -23.25 -8.87
C ASP A 143 -0.82 -22.00 -8.13
N ALA A 144 0.42 -22.04 -7.62
CA ALA A 144 1.01 -20.96 -6.85
C ALA A 144 1.21 -19.68 -7.69
N ASP A 145 1.00 -18.52 -7.06
CA ASP A 145 1.27 -17.20 -7.66
C ASP A 145 2.32 -16.49 -6.80
N LEU A 146 3.40 -16.01 -7.42
CA LEU A 146 4.49 -15.29 -6.77
C LEU A 146 4.06 -13.95 -6.15
N LEU A 147 2.86 -13.47 -6.48
CA LEU A 147 2.26 -12.25 -5.95
C LEU A 147 1.35 -12.48 -4.75
N TRP A 148 1.10 -13.71 -4.32
CA TRP A 148 0.19 -13.93 -3.20
C TRP A 148 0.68 -13.32 -1.89
N LEU A 149 -0.27 -12.80 -1.13
CA LEU A 149 -0.10 -12.25 0.21
C LEU A 149 -1.35 -12.56 1.04
N ASP A 150 -1.17 -13.21 2.18
CA ASP A 150 -2.31 -13.41 3.09
C ASP A 150 -2.70 -12.08 3.76
N PRO A 151 -4.00 -11.73 3.84
CA PRO A 151 -4.46 -10.49 4.49
C PRO A 151 -3.98 -10.34 5.94
N ARG A 152 -3.76 -11.44 6.66
CA ARG A 152 -3.23 -11.43 8.03
C ARG A 152 -1.77 -10.96 8.05
N ASP A 153 -0.98 -11.32 7.04
CA ASP A 153 0.38 -10.85 6.86
C ASP A 153 0.42 -9.39 6.41
N ALA A 154 -0.47 -8.98 5.51
CA ALA A 154 -0.64 -7.58 5.14
C ALA A 154 -0.93 -6.71 6.37
N ALA A 155 -1.85 -7.13 7.24
CA ALA A 155 -2.18 -6.42 8.47
C ALA A 155 -0.95 -6.28 9.41
N ARG A 156 -0.11 -7.34 9.51
CA ARG A 156 1.14 -7.28 10.28
C ARG A 156 2.14 -6.29 9.69
N ALA A 157 2.26 -6.22 8.36
CA ALA A 157 3.11 -5.23 7.71
C ALA A 157 2.66 -3.80 8.02
N PHE A 158 1.35 -3.51 7.93
CA PHE A 158 0.82 -2.20 8.35
C PHE A 158 1.12 -1.91 9.82
N ALA A 159 0.90 -2.87 10.71
CA ALA A 159 1.20 -2.72 12.14
C ALA A 159 2.69 -2.44 12.40
N GLY A 160 3.59 -3.12 11.69
CA GLY A 160 5.03 -2.88 11.78
C GLY A 160 5.44 -1.45 11.43
N THR A 161 4.74 -0.80 10.49
CA THR A 161 5.01 0.60 10.13
C THR A 161 4.70 1.60 11.24
N LEU A 162 3.86 1.24 12.22
CA LEU A 162 3.44 2.15 13.29
C LEU A 162 4.59 2.59 14.19
N SER A 163 5.68 1.82 14.25
CA SER A 163 6.89 2.18 14.98
C SER A 163 7.79 3.18 14.25
N ARG A 164 7.61 3.34 12.92
CA ARG A 164 8.46 4.18 12.09
C ARG A 164 7.97 5.63 12.13
N ASP A 165 8.67 6.51 12.87
CA ASP A 165 8.44 7.96 12.83
C ASP A 165 9.74 8.69 12.45
N THR A 166 9.77 9.24 11.27
CA THR A 166 10.88 10.04 10.72
C THR A 166 10.42 11.42 10.29
N SER A 167 9.25 11.86 10.77
CA SER A 167 8.64 13.14 10.40
C SER A 167 9.55 14.33 10.71
N GLN A 168 10.35 14.25 11.78
CA GLN A 168 11.27 15.30 12.20
C GLN A 168 12.63 15.28 11.47
N SER A 169 12.87 14.29 10.59
CA SER A 169 14.14 14.23 9.86
C SER A 169 14.29 15.45 8.93
N PRO A 170 15.42 16.16 8.97
CA PRO A 170 15.70 17.24 8.02
C PRO A 170 15.93 16.71 6.58
N VAL A 171 16.29 15.43 6.46
CA VAL A 171 16.55 14.79 5.17
C VAL A 171 15.27 14.15 4.65
N TRP A 172 14.75 14.66 3.54
CA TRP A 172 13.47 14.20 3.00
C TRP A 172 13.46 12.70 2.63
N SER A 173 14.59 12.18 2.13
CA SER A 173 14.69 10.76 1.79
C SER A 173 14.56 9.82 3.01
N SER A 174 14.82 10.32 4.21
CA SER A 174 14.54 9.58 5.45
C SER A 174 13.07 9.59 5.82
N ARG A 175 12.31 10.61 5.38
CA ARG A 175 10.86 10.70 5.61
C ARG A 175 10.05 9.81 4.68
N TRP A 176 10.64 9.40 3.56
CA TRP A 176 10.04 8.45 2.61
C TRP A 176 10.59 7.04 2.81
N ALA A 177 9.72 6.05 2.84
CA ALA A 177 10.10 4.65 2.79
C ALA A 177 9.18 3.87 1.85
N LEU A 178 9.72 2.80 1.28
CA LEU A 178 9.03 1.93 0.35
C LEU A 178 9.43 0.49 0.66
N TYR A 179 8.45 -0.40 0.80
CA TYR A 179 8.71 -1.80 1.13
C TYR A 179 7.86 -2.75 0.28
N HIS A 180 8.46 -3.85 -0.13
CA HIS A 180 7.75 -4.98 -0.71
C HIS A 180 7.18 -5.86 0.39
N VAL A 181 5.92 -6.28 0.22
CA VAL A 181 5.17 -7.08 1.20
C VAL A 181 4.43 -8.19 0.45
N CYS A 182 4.95 -9.40 0.51
CA CYS A 182 4.35 -10.59 -0.11
C CYS A 182 4.74 -11.86 0.67
N ALA A 183 4.19 -13.00 0.30
CA ALA A 183 4.66 -14.29 0.78
C ALA A 183 6.11 -14.54 0.37
N LEU A 184 6.78 -15.47 1.05
CA LEU A 184 8.15 -15.86 0.75
C LEU A 184 8.19 -17.30 0.19
N PRO A 185 7.98 -17.48 -1.12
CA PRO A 185 8.10 -18.78 -1.78
C PRO A 185 9.56 -19.27 -1.82
N PRO A 186 9.81 -20.55 -2.17
CA PRO A 186 11.17 -21.09 -2.28
C PRO A 186 12.09 -20.29 -3.22
N ASN A 187 11.55 -19.79 -4.34
CA ASN A 187 12.25 -18.96 -5.32
C ASN A 187 11.53 -17.61 -5.47
N PRO A 188 11.76 -16.65 -4.55
CA PRO A 188 11.00 -15.41 -4.52
C PRO A 188 11.40 -14.48 -5.65
N LYS A 189 10.44 -13.97 -6.42
CA LYS A 189 10.64 -12.87 -7.37
C LYS A 189 10.86 -11.53 -6.65
N TYR A 190 10.16 -11.32 -5.55
CA TYR A 190 10.17 -10.05 -4.81
C TYR A 190 10.96 -10.18 -3.51
N LEU A 191 11.95 -9.31 -3.33
CA LEU A 191 12.75 -9.28 -2.12
C LEU A 191 12.03 -8.47 -1.03
N ILE A 192 11.91 -9.05 0.17
CA ILE A 192 11.27 -8.42 1.33
C ILE A 192 12.27 -8.02 2.43
N ALA A 193 13.57 -8.17 2.18
CA ALA A 193 14.60 -7.95 3.19
C ALA A 193 14.57 -6.53 3.79
N ALA A 194 14.21 -5.52 2.99
CA ALA A 194 14.06 -4.16 3.49
C ALA A 194 12.89 -4.03 4.47
N ALA A 195 11.75 -4.67 4.18
CA ALA A 195 10.61 -4.71 5.08
C ALA A 195 10.95 -5.46 6.39
N THR A 196 11.61 -6.62 6.28
CA THR A 196 12.06 -7.39 7.46
C THR A 196 12.95 -6.55 8.37
N GLY A 197 13.96 -5.89 7.80
CA GLY A 197 14.91 -5.10 8.59
C GLY A 197 14.33 -3.81 9.18
N ALA A 198 13.41 -3.15 8.47
CA ALA A 198 12.92 -1.83 8.86
C ALA A 198 11.65 -1.84 9.69
N ILE A 199 10.74 -2.76 9.43
CA ILE A 199 9.42 -2.83 10.09
C ILE A 199 9.12 -4.20 10.70
N GLY A 200 10.10 -5.11 10.74
CA GLY A 200 9.95 -6.46 11.33
C GLY A 200 8.96 -7.35 10.57
N PHE A 201 8.77 -7.11 9.27
CA PHE A 201 7.84 -7.91 8.48
C PHE A 201 8.42 -9.29 8.18
N GLU A 202 7.74 -10.32 8.68
CA GLU A 202 8.00 -11.73 8.37
C GLU A 202 6.67 -12.40 8.02
N PRO A 203 6.46 -12.85 6.76
CA PRO A 203 5.22 -13.52 6.38
C PRO A 203 5.11 -14.86 7.09
N GLN A 204 3.95 -15.13 7.69
CA GLN A 204 3.65 -16.39 8.37
C GLN A 204 2.88 -17.37 7.49
N HIS A 205 2.24 -16.86 6.44
CA HIS A 205 1.48 -17.62 5.46
C HIS A 205 2.24 -17.57 4.14
N ASN A 206 2.96 -18.64 3.83
CA ASN A 206 3.83 -18.72 2.66
C ASN A 206 3.29 -19.67 1.58
N PHE A 207 2.02 -20.11 1.72
CA PHE A 207 1.34 -20.95 0.73
C PHE A 207 2.14 -22.23 0.39
N ALA A 208 2.80 -22.81 1.40
CA ALA A 208 3.74 -23.92 1.23
C ALA A 208 3.12 -25.15 0.53
N ALA A 209 1.82 -25.38 0.72
CA ALA A 209 1.10 -26.49 0.07
C ALA A 209 0.87 -26.29 -1.43
N ASN A 210 1.06 -25.07 -1.95
CA ASN A 210 0.82 -24.72 -3.34
C ASN A 210 2.10 -24.75 -4.19
N TRP A 211 3.28 -24.67 -3.56
CA TRP A 211 4.54 -24.72 -4.29
C TRP A 211 4.86 -26.17 -4.65
N LYS A 212 5.12 -26.45 -5.94
CA LYS A 212 5.58 -27.76 -6.37
C LYS A 212 6.97 -28.00 -5.77
N ALA A 213 7.18 -29.16 -5.18
CA ALA A 213 8.52 -29.60 -4.84
C ALA A 213 9.28 -29.87 -6.18
N ASP A 214 10.42 -29.21 -6.36
CA ASP A 214 11.34 -29.51 -7.47
C ASP A 214 11.89 -30.93 -7.39
#